data_b06dc63c873fcefb7c06bfa9b153c451
#
_entry.id   b06dc63c873fcefb7c06bfa9b153c451
#
_cell.length_a   1.000
_cell.length_b   1.000
_cell.length_c   1.000
_cell.angle_alpha   90.00
_cell.angle_beta   90.00
_cell.angle_gamma   90.00
#
_symmetry.space_group_name_H-M   'P 1'
#
loop_
_entity.id
_entity.type
_entity.pdbx_description
1 polymer ?
#
loop_
_entity_poly.entity_id
_entity_poly.type
_entity_poly.pdbx_seq_one_letter_code
_entity_poly.pdbx_strand_id
1 'polypeptide(L)'
;MQSYFLVMTGGAIGAAARFGLARALPLTAHGWPWPTFAANLLGGLLMGLLAIFVFRNGDAGENVRLFAGVGILGGFTTFSAFSLEMAQMVERGEIALAGGYALASVLLALLALFIGLGLGRAVMA
;
A
#
# COMPACT_ATOMS: atom_id res chain seq x y z
N MET A 1 -3.73 23.21 10.07
CA MET A 1 -2.56 23.39 9.14
C MET A 1 -1.48 22.37 9.37
N GLN A 2 -1.14 22.07 10.64
CA GLN A 2 -0.15 21.03 10.95
C GLN A 2 -0.55 19.68 10.36
N SER A 3 -1.81 19.30 10.41
CA SER A 3 -2.30 18.05 9.84
C SER A 3 -2.04 17.95 8.35
N TYR A 4 -2.29 19.01 7.61
CA TYR A 4 -2.01 19.06 6.18
C TYR A 4 -0.52 18.91 5.88
N PHE A 5 0.34 19.57 6.65
CA PHE A 5 1.79 19.44 6.47
C PHE A 5 2.27 18.02 6.71
N LEU A 6 1.75 17.36 7.74
CA LEU A 6 2.09 15.96 8.02
C LEU A 6 1.69 15.04 6.87
N VAL A 7 0.46 15.20 6.38
CA VAL A 7 -0.05 14.39 5.27
C VAL A 7 0.72 14.69 3.97
N MET A 8 0.95 15.96 3.67
CA MET A 8 1.67 16.35 2.44
C MET A 8 3.11 15.84 2.45
N THR A 9 3.81 16.01 3.56
CA THR A 9 5.20 15.57 3.69
C THR A 9 5.26 14.04 3.61
N GLY A 10 4.40 13.36 4.35
CA GLY A 10 4.31 11.91 4.29
C GLY A 10 3.94 11.41 2.91
N GLY A 11 2.97 12.06 2.26
CA GLY A 11 2.54 11.70 0.92
C GLY A 11 3.65 11.86 -0.12
N ALA A 12 4.45 12.91 0.00
CA ALA A 12 5.60 13.11 -0.87
C ALA A 12 6.61 11.97 -0.70
N ILE A 13 6.90 11.57 0.53
CA ILE A 13 7.82 10.46 0.83
C ILE A 13 7.24 9.15 0.27
N GLY A 14 5.96 8.89 0.51
CA GLY A 14 5.31 7.67 0.05
C GLY A 14 5.26 7.57 -1.47
N ALA A 15 4.90 8.65 -2.14
CA ALA A 15 4.85 8.70 -3.60
C ALA A 15 6.25 8.51 -4.21
N ALA A 16 7.27 9.13 -3.61
CA ALA A 16 8.66 8.97 -4.05
C ALA A 16 9.13 7.52 -3.85
N ALA A 17 8.77 6.90 -2.72
CA ALA A 17 9.11 5.50 -2.45
C ALA A 17 8.46 4.56 -3.46
N ARG A 18 7.19 4.80 -3.79
CA ARG A 18 6.47 4.01 -4.80
C ARG A 18 7.12 4.15 -6.17
N PHE A 19 7.49 5.36 -6.55
CA PHE A 19 8.19 5.61 -7.81
C PHE A 19 9.53 4.89 -7.84
N GLY A 20 10.29 4.97 -6.74
CA GLY A 20 11.57 4.26 -6.61
C GLY A 20 11.42 2.75 -6.73
N LEU A 21 10.38 2.20 -6.11
CA LEU A 21 10.07 0.76 -6.20
C LEU A 21 9.76 0.37 -7.65
N ALA A 22 8.99 1.21 -8.36
CA ALA A 22 8.66 0.96 -9.76
C ALA A 22 9.91 0.96 -10.65
N ARG A 23 10.91 1.75 -10.30
CA ARG A 23 12.18 1.77 -11.04
C ARG A 23 13.08 0.60 -10.67
N ALA A 24 12.99 0.12 -9.44
CA ALA A 24 13.83 -0.98 -8.96
C ALA A 24 13.33 -2.35 -9.42
N LEU A 25 12.03 -2.54 -9.53
CA LEU A 25 11.44 -3.80 -9.95
C LEU A 25 11.24 -3.79 -11.47
N PRO A 26 11.82 -4.75 -12.19
CA PRO A 26 11.65 -4.79 -13.64
C PRO A 26 10.22 -5.15 -14.02
N LEU A 27 9.74 -4.56 -15.12
CA LEU A 27 8.50 -4.99 -15.74
C LEU A 27 8.71 -6.41 -16.27
N THR A 28 7.85 -7.32 -15.86
CA THR A 28 7.99 -8.70 -16.27
C THR A 28 7.48 -8.90 -17.71
N ALA A 29 8.07 -9.87 -18.40
CA ALA A 29 7.65 -10.26 -19.74
C ALA A 29 6.21 -10.79 -19.77
N HIS A 30 5.64 -11.14 -18.62
CA HIS A 30 4.31 -11.72 -18.51
C HIS A 30 3.23 -10.70 -18.17
N GLY A 31 3.59 -9.42 -18.11
CA GLY A 31 2.61 -8.35 -17.90
C GLY A 31 2.10 -8.18 -16.49
N TRP A 32 2.62 -8.94 -15.51
CA TRP A 32 2.22 -8.77 -14.11
C TRP A 32 2.88 -7.50 -13.55
N PRO A 33 2.09 -6.56 -13.00
CA PRO A 33 2.64 -5.29 -12.52
C PRO A 33 3.20 -5.42 -11.11
N TRP A 34 4.37 -6.02 -11.00
CA TRP A 34 5.05 -6.30 -9.72
C TRP A 34 5.22 -5.07 -8.84
N PRO A 35 5.61 -3.88 -9.37
CA PRO A 35 5.77 -2.71 -8.51
C PRO A 35 4.50 -2.31 -7.76
N THR A 36 3.37 -2.21 -8.47
CA THR A 36 2.08 -1.86 -7.86
C THR A 36 1.62 -2.95 -6.89
N PHE A 37 1.77 -4.20 -7.32
CA PHE A 37 1.38 -5.35 -6.50
C PHE A 37 2.17 -5.37 -5.20
N ALA A 38 3.49 -5.25 -5.27
CA ALA A 38 4.38 -5.24 -4.10
C ALA A 38 4.09 -4.04 -3.19
N ALA A 39 3.88 -2.85 -3.78
CA ALA A 39 3.58 -1.64 -3.01
C ALA A 39 2.30 -1.80 -2.20
N ASN A 40 1.25 -2.34 -2.82
CA ASN A 40 -0.03 -2.50 -2.14
C ASN A 40 0.00 -3.60 -1.07
N LEU A 41 0.73 -4.69 -1.31
CA LEU A 41 0.88 -5.75 -0.30
C LEU A 41 1.73 -5.29 0.88
N LEU A 42 2.88 -4.68 0.61
CA LEU A 42 3.76 -4.15 1.64
C LEU A 42 3.06 -3.05 2.42
N GLY A 43 2.36 -2.17 1.72
CA GLY A 43 1.56 -1.12 2.34
C GLY A 43 0.48 -1.67 3.26
N GLY A 44 -0.18 -2.75 2.84
CA GLY A 44 -1.17 -3.44 3.69
C GLY A 44 -0.55 -3.96 4.98
N LEU A 45 0.59 -4.64 4.87
CA LEU A 45 1.31 -5.16 6.04
C LEU A 45 1.69 -4.04 7.00
N LEU A 46 2.29 -2.98 6.47
CA LEU A 46 2.73 -1.84 7.28
C LEU A 46 1.54 -1.10 7.90
N MET A 47 0.43 -1.00 7.17
CA MET A 47 -0.78 -0.38 7.69
C MET A 47 -1.36 -1.17 8.87
N GLY A 48 -1.31 -2.51 8.79
CA GLY A 48 -1.73 -3.36 9.90
C GLY A 48 -0.88 -3.15 11.15
N LEU A 49 0.44 -3.09 10.98
CA LEU A 49 1.35 -2.79 12.09
C LEU A 49 1.09 -1.40 12.67
N LEU A 50 0.95 -0.42 11.80
CA LEU A 50 0.70 0.97 12.20
C LEU A 50 -0.62 1.12 12.96
N ALA A 51 -1.65 0.41 12.51
CA ALA A 51 -2.97 0.47 13.16
C ALA A 51 -2.90 0.07 14.63
N ILE A 52 -2.13 -0.96 14.94
CA ILE A 52 -1.95 -1.40 16.35
C ILE A 52 -1.18 -0.35 17.14
N PHE A 53 -0.12 0.21 16.57
CA PHE A 53 0.65 1.27 17.22
C PHE A 53 -0.23 2.48 17.54
N VAL A 54 -1.00 2.94 16.56
CA VAL A 54 -1.90 4.10 16.73
C VAL A 54 -2.97 3.82 17.79
N PHE A 55 -3.57 2.64 17.72
CA PHE A 55 -4.61 2.25 18.68
C PHE A 55 -4.08 2.27 20.13
N ARG A 56 -2.85 1.81 20.32
CA ARG A 56 -2.26 1.73 21.67
C ARG A 56 -1.79 3.08 22.21
N ASN A 57 -1.53 4.04 21.34
CA ASN A 57 -0.98 5.33 21.77
C ASN A 57 -2.02 6.46 21.83
N GLY A 58 -3.26 6.17 21.48
CA GLY A 58 -4.36 7.14 21.58
C GLY A 58 -4.05 8.47 20.92
N ASP A 59 -4.21 9.56 21.65
CA ASP A 59 -3.98 10.91 21.12
C ASP A 59 -2.53 11.13 20.66
N ALA A 60 -1.57 10.49 21.35
CA ALA A 60 -0.16 10.58 20.95
C ALA A 60 0.12 9.91 19.62
N GLY A 61 -0.73 8.96 19.22
CA GLY A 61 -0.60 8.29 17.93
C GLY A 61 -1.18 9.07 16.74
N GLU A 62 -1.92 10.16 16.99
CA GLU A 62 -2.64 10.86 15.92
C GLU A 62 -1.69 11.45 14.87
N ASN A 63 -0.61 12.10 15.28
CA ASN A 63 0.37 12.66 14.34
C ASN A 63 1.07 11.55 13.54
N VAL A 64 1.33 10.42 14.18
CA VAL A 64 1.92 9.27 13.50
C VAL A 64 0.91 8.70 12.49
N ARG A 65 -0.35 8.61 12.85
CA ARG A 65 -1.41 8.16 11.92
C ARG A 65 -1.46 9.04 10.68
N LEU A 66 -1.43 10.36 10.88
CA LEU A 66 -1.50 11.32 9.76
C LEU A 66 -0.25 11.26 8.88
N PHE A 67 0.93 11.28 9.51
CA PHE A 67 2.19 11.30 8.76
C PHE A 67 2.47 9.94 8.07
N ALA A 68 2.46 8.87 8.84
CA ALA A 68 2.81 7.54 8.34
C ALA A 68 1.65 6.84 7.63
N GLY A 69 0.45 6.89 8.21
CA GLY A 69 -0.71 6.20 7.65
C GLY A 69 -1.31 6.92 6.46
N VAL A 70 -1.88 8.09 6.70
CA VAL A 70 -2.53 8.85 5.64
C VAL A 70 -1.50 9.37 4.64
N GLY A 71 -0.35 9.85 5.12
CA GLY A 71 0.72 10.40 4.29
C GLY A 71 1.54 9.33 3.58
N ILE A 72 2.47 8.72 4.31
CA ILE A 72 3.45 7.81 3.69
C ILE A 72 2.76 6.60 3.04
N LEU A 73 1.99 5.85 3.78
CA LEU A 73 1.35 4.64 3.25
C LEU A 73 0.25 4.99 2.24
N GLY A 74 -0.46 6.10 2.46
CA GLY A 74 -1.45 6.59 1.49
C GLY A 74 -0.82 6.98 0.15
N GLY A 75 0.35 7.60 0.18
CA GLY A 75 1.09 7.93 -1.04
C GLY A 75 1.81 6.74 -1.67
N PHE A 76 2.22 5.79 -0.84
CA PHE A 76 2.94 4.59 -1.30
C PHE A 76 2.03 3.59 -2.00
N THR A 77 0.81 3.37 -1.49
CA THR A 77 -0.17 2.46 -2.07
C THR A 77 -0.99 3.18 -3.15
N THR A 78 -1.60 2.43 -4.06
CA THR A 78 -2.34 3.07 -5.13
C THR A 78 -3.48 2.20 -5.65
N PHE A 79 -4.66 2.78 -5.72
CA PHE A 79 -5.79 2.17 -6.39
C PHE A 79 -5.89 2.60 -7.86
N SER A 80 -5.52 3.84 -8.16
CA SER A 80 -5.63 4.37 -9.53
C SER A 80 -4.68 3.69 -10.51
N ALA A 81 -3.42 3.48 -10.12
CA ALA A 81 -2.47 2.76 -10.96
C ALA A 81 -2.91 1.30 -11.14
N PHE A 82 -3.40 0.67 -10.07
CA PHE A 82 -3.96 -0.67 -10.10
C PHE A 82 -5.12 -0.77 -11.10
N SER A 83 -6.05 0.19 -11.06
CA SER A 83 -7.20 0.22 -11.96
C SER A 83 -6.78 0.42 -13.41
N LEU A 84 -5.81 1.29 -13.65
CA LEU A 84 -5.29 1.52 -15.00
C LEU A 84 -4.63 0.26 -15.56
N GLU A 85 -3.84 -0.41 -14.75
CA GLU A 85 -3.17 -1.66 -15.15
C GLU A 85 -4.18 -2.75 -15.51
N MET A 86 -5.26 -2.88 -14.73
CA MET A 86 -6.32 -3.82 -15.06
C MET A 86 -7.04 -3.46 -16.36
N ALA A 87 -7.33 -2.18 -16.55
CA ALA A 87 -7.96 -1.70 -17.79
C ALA A 87 -7.09 -2.03 -19.01
N GLN A 88 -5.77 -1.83 -18.89
CA GLN A 88 -4.83 -2.17 -19.95
C GLN A 88 -4.82 -3.67 -20.25
N MET A 89 -4.89 -4.51 -19.21
CA MET A 89 -4.98 -5.96 -19.39
C MET A 89 -6.26 -6.34 -20.14
N VAL A 90 -7.40 -5.76 -19.77
CA VAL A 90 -8.69 -6.00 -20.45
C VAL A 90 -8.61 -5.56 -21.92
N GLU A 91 -8.03 -4.39 -22.18
CA GLU A 91 -7.89 -3.87 -23.54
C GLU A 91 -7.00 -4.75 -24.41
N ARG A 92 -6.00 -5.41 -23.82
CA ARG A 92 -5.16 -6.38 -24.51
C ARG A 92 -5.83 -7.76 -24.68
N GLY A 93 -7.03 -7.93 -24.17
CA GLY A 93 -7.74 -9.20 -24.20
C GLY A 93 -7.31 -10.18 -23.11
N GLU A 94 -6.53 -9.74 -22.16
CA GLU A 94 -6.02 -10.57 -21.07
C GLU A 94 -6.95 -10.52 -19.85
N ILE A 95 -8.21 -10.94 -20.05
CA ILE A 95 -9.25 -10.83 -19.02
C ILE A 95 -8.98 -11.74 -17.82
N ALA A 96 -8.47 -12.95 -18.07
CA ALA A 96 -8.10 -13.88 -16.98
C ALA A 96 -6.97 -13.32 -16.13
N LEU A 97 -5.98 -12.68 -16.76
CA LEU A 97 -4.87 -12.04 -16.04
C LEU A 97 -5.38 -10.88 -15.20
N ALA A 98 -6.26 -10.05 -15.76
CA ALA A 98 -6.87 -8.92 -15.04
C ALA A 98 -7.64 -9.40 -13.81
N GLY A 99 -8.47 -10.45 -13.98
CA GLY A 99 -9.22 -11.04 -12.87
C GLY A 99 -8.31 -11.63 -11.80
N GLY A 100 -7.26 -12.35 -12.21
CA GLY A 100 -6.27 -12.92 -11.31
C GLY A 100 -5.53 -11.84 -10.53
N TYR A 101 -5.12 -10.78 -11.21
CA TYR A 101 -4.44 -9.64 -10.59
C TYR A 101 -5.35 -8.94 -9.58
N ALA A 102 -6.61 -8.72 -9.94
CA ALA A 102 -7.57 -8.08 -9.03
C ALA A 102 -7.79 -8.92 -7.77
N LEU A 103 -8.07 -10.22 -7.93
CA LEU A 103 -8.31 -11.11 -6.80
C LEU A 103 -7.06 -11.26 -5.93
N ALA A 104 -5.91 -11.50 -6.55
CA ALA A 104 -4.66 -11.64 -5.81
C ALA A 104 -4.33 -10.37 -5.02
N SER A 105 -4.50 -9.20 -5.65
CA SER A 105 -4.21 -7.92 -5.00
C SER A 105 -5.11 -7.69 -3.79
N VAL A 106 -6.43 -7.87 -3.95
CA VAL A 106 -7.37 -7.64 -2.84
C VAL A 106 -7.16 -8.64 -1.72
N LEU A 107 -7.10 -9.92 -2.06
CA LEU A 107 -7.01 -10.98 -1.04
C LEU A 107 -5.66 -10.96 -0.31
N LEU A 108 -4.58 -10.80 -1.06
CA LEU A 108 -3.24 -10.83 -0.46
C LEU A 108 -2.92 -9.54 0.29
N ALA A 109 -3.38 -8.38 -0.19
CA ALA A 109 -3.22 -7.13 0.56
C ALA A 109 -4.01 -7.17 1.87
N LEU A 110 -5.23 -7.70 1.83
CA LEU A 110 -6.05 -7.87 3.04
C LEU A 110 -5.40 -8.86 4.00
N LEU A 111 -4.91 -9.99 3.48
CA LEU A 111 -4.17 -10.97 4.28
C LEU A 111 -2.92 -10.35 4.91
N ALA A 112 -2.17 -9.59 4.14
CA ALA A 112 -0.98 -8.87 4.63
C ALA A 112 -1.35 -7.92 5.76
N LEU A 113 -2.48 -7.22 5.65
CA LEU A 113 -2.95 -6.31 6.68
C LEU A 113 -3.29 -7.08 7.98
N PHE A 114 -3.98 -8.22 7.87
CA PHE A 114 -4.27 -9.06 9.03
C PHE A 114 -3.00 -9.61 9.67
N ILE A 115 -2.01 -9.99 8.86
CA ILE A 115 -0.70 -10.42 9.36
C ILE A 115 -0.05 -9.25 10.12
N GLY A 116 -0.10 -8.04 9.57
CA GLY A 116 0.41 -6.84 10.24
C GLY A 116 -0.26 -6.58 11.57
N LEU A 117 -1.59 -6.72 11.61
CA LEU A 117 -2.35 -6.59 12.88
C LEU A 117 -1.90 -7.64 13.89
N GLY A 118 -1.77 -8.87 13.46
CA GLY A 118 -1.33 -9.97 14.33
C GLY A 118 0.08 -9.77 14.86
N LEU A 119 1.02 -9.40 13.99
CA LEU A 119 2.40 -9.11 14.37
C LEU A 119 2.46 -7.92 15.32
N GLY A 120 1.69 -6.87 15.03
CA GLY A 120 1.62 -5.69 15.90
C GLY A 120 1.15 -6.04 17.30
N ARG A 121 0.11 -6.87 17.40
CA ARG A 121 -0.38 -7.34 18.69
C ARG A 121 0.67 -8.15 19.44
N ALA A 122 1.42 -8.99 18.73
CA ALA A 122 2.44 -9.83 19.35
C ALA A 122 3.64 -9.02 19.83
N VAL A 123 4.08 -8.05 19.02
CA VAL A 123 5.29 -7.24 19.32
C VAL A 123 4.99 -6.13 20.33
N MET A 124 3.81 -5.53 20.25
CA MET A 124 3.41 -4.39 21.08
C MET A 124 2.52 -4.79 22.25
N ALA A 125 2.53 -6.06 22.60
CA ALA A 125 1.72 -6.60 23.70
C ALA A 125 2.16 -6.10 25.09
#